data_bda4b4d927ac082af036c6c0c5158d54
#
_entry.id   bda4b4d927ac082af036c6c0c5158d54
#
_cell.length_a   1.000
_cell.length_b   1.000
_cell.length_c   1.000
_cell.angle_alpha   90.00
_cell.angle_beta   90.00
_cell.angle_gamma   90.00
#
_symmetry.space_group_name_H-M   'P 1'
#
loop_
_entity.id
_entity.type
_entity.pdbx_description
1 polymer ?
#
loop_
_entity_poly.entity_id
_entity_poly.type
_entity_poly.pdbx_seq_one_letter_code
_entity_poly.pdbx_strand_id
1 'polypeptide(L)'
;FTVAVMMAIVFTFGFSQAPDKVGTVIGQIGESRTVGYAAHGAAGMLTLFVRGMLCNWMVSAGVVGAMVSTTVSGKVIAMWMPIMLFFFMTFEHSIVNMFLFPSGLLLGGKFTWFDYIFWNEIPTVLGNLVGGLAFTGLTLYATHVKTGPSRKTSDAASSRSGSSRIAA
;
A
#
# COMPACT_ATOMS: atom_id res chain seq x y z
N PHE A 1 9.73 3.43 -8.63
CA PHE A 1 11.15 3.67 -8.34
C PHE A 1 11.69 4.88 -9.11
N THR A 2 11.56 4.96 -10.45
CA THR A 2 12.06 6.07 -11.26
C THR A 2 11.54 7.45 -10.81
N VAL A 3 10.23 7.58 -10.61
CA VAL A 3 9.63 8.84 -10.13
C VAL A 3 10.16 9.20 -8.74
N ALA A 4 10.33 8.22 -7.86
CA ALA A 4 10.89 8.45 -6.53
C ALA A 4 12.33 8.99 -6.59
N VAL A 5 13.15 8.43 -7.47
CA VAL A 5 14.53 8.91 -7.70
C VAL A 5 14.53 10.31 -8.32
N MET A 6 13.67 10.58 -9.29
CA MET A 6 13.55 11.92 -9.88
C MET A 6 13.14 12.97 -8.85
N MET A 7 12.17 12.65 -7.99
CA MET A 7 11.76 13.56 -6.91
C MET A 7 12.86 13.74 -5.86
N ALA A 8 13.61 12.69 -5.54
CA ALA A 8 14.78 12.82 -4.66
C ALA A 8 15.83 13.78 -5.26
N ILE A 9 16.09 13.68 -6.56
CA ILE A 9 16.99 14.61 -7.27
C ILE A 9 16.45 16.06 -7.20
N VAL A 10 15.16 16.28 -7.43
CA VAL A 10 14.55 17.62 -7.34
C VAL A 10 14.70 18.19 -5.93
N PHE A 11 14.45 17.41 -4.88
CA PHE A 11 14.64 17.88 -3.51
C PHE A 11 16.11 18.16 -3.16
N THR A 12 17.04 17.42 -3.74
CA THR A 12 18.47 17.62 -3.49
C THR A 12 19.01 18.85 -4.23
N PHE A 13 18.65 19.01 -5.51
CA PHE A 13 19.21 20.08 -6.35
C PHE A 13 18.33 21.34 -6.40
N GLY A 14 17.05 21.25 -6.08
CA GLY A 14 16.10 22.37 -6.12
C GLY A 14 16.12 23.27 -4.90
N PHE A 15 16.64 22.81 -3.75
CA PHE A 15 16.57 23.52 -2.46
C PHE A 15 17.93 24.00 -1.90
N SER A 16 18.91 24.24 -2.76
CA SER A 16 20.21 24.77 -2.36
C SER A 16 21.17 23.75 -1.67
N GLN A 17 22.40 24.20 -1.42
CA GLN A 17 23.55 23.38 -1.03
C GLN A 17 23.50 22.78 0.40
N ALA A 18 22.45 23.07 1.17
CA ALA A 18 22.24 22.47 2.48
C ALA A 18 20.77 22.03 2.59
N PRO A 19 20.48 20.88 3.20
CA PRO A 19 19.11 20.46 3.43
C PRO A 19 18.42 21.51 4.33
N ASP A 20 17.29 22.02 3.86
CA ASP A 20 16.41 22.85 4.66
C ASP A 20 15.75 22.03 5.80
N LYS A 21 14.86 22.64 6.55
CA LYS A 21 14.14 21.93 7.64
C LYS A 21 13.40 20.69 7.14
N VAL A 22 12.84 20.72 5.93
CA VAL A 22 12.11 19.59 5.34
C VAL A 22 13.07 18.47 4.99
N GLY A 23 14.20 18.78 4.33
CA GLY A 23 15.24 17.81 4.00
C GLY A 23 15.82 17.13 5.24
N THR A 24 16.07 17.89 6.29
CA THR A 24 16.54 17.36 7.57
C THR A 24 15.54 16.38 8.18
N VAL A 25 14.24 16.72 8.16
CA VAL A 25 13.18 15.84 8.68
C VAL A 25 13.07 14.55 7.85
N ILE A 26 13.18 14.63 6.53
CA ILE A 26 13.17 13.44 5.65
C ILE A 26 14.34 12.51 6.00
N GLY A 27 15.54 13.05 6.19
CA GLY A 27 16.71 12.27 6.63
C GLY A 27 16.49 11.59 7.98
N GLN A 28 15.96 12.31 8.96
CA GLN A 28 15.65 11.78 10.31
C GLN A 28 14.56 10.70 10.27
N ILE A 29 13.54 10.85 9.43
CA ILE A 29 12.51 9.82 9.26
C ILE A 29 13.14 8.56 8.67
N GLY A 30 14.00 8.68 7.65
CA GLY A 30 14.74 7.56 7.07
C GLY A 30 15.58 6.83 8.12
N GLU A 31 16.33 7.56 8.92
CA GLU A 31 17.17 7.00 10.00
C GLU A 31 16.31 6.26 11.06
N SER A 32 15.26 6.88 11.54
CA SER A 32 14.39 6.28 12.56
C SER A 32 13.69 5.00 12.08
N ARG A 33 13.38 4.94 10.79
CA ARG A 33 12.68 3.80 10.16
C ARG A 33 13.62 2.72 9.60
N THR A 34 14.92 2.88 9.73
CA THR A 34 15.94 1.88 9.35
C THR A 34 16.76 1.48 10.58
N VAL A 35 17.73 2.29 10.94
CA VAL A 35 18.61 2.05 12.10
C VAL A 35 17.82 1.97 13.40
N GLY A 36 16.77 2.78 13.55
CA GLY A 36 15.89 2.74 14.72
C GLY A 36 15.20 1.38 14.90
N TYR A 37 14.72 0.75 13.82
CA TYR A 37 14.16 -0.61 13.89
C TYR A 37 15.25 -1.68 14.03
N ALA A 38 16.40 -1.49 13.38
CA ALA A 38 17.54 -2.40 13.50
C ALA A 38 18.01 -2.55 14.97
N ALA A 39 17.94 -1.49 15.76
CA ALA A 39 18.27 -1.52 17.19
C ALA A 39 17.39 -2.49 18.00
N HIS A 40 16.19 -2.81 17.51
CA HIS A 40 15.26 -3.78 18.13
C HIS A 40 15.34 -5.19 17.51
N GLY A 41 16.24 -5.42 16.56
CA GLY A 41 16.47 -6.73 15.93
C GLY A 41 15.21 -7.37 15.36
N ALA A 42 14.94 -8.62 15.70
CA ALA A 42 13.79 -9.38 15.22
C ALA A 42 12.44 -8.74 15.58
N ALA A 43 12.33 -8.12 16.74
CA ALA A 43 11.09 -7.42 17.13
C ALA A 43 10.84 -6.18 16.27
N GLY A 44 11.89 -5.47 15.85
CA GLY A 44 11.79 -4.38 14.88
C GLY A 44 11.32 -4.86 13.51
N MET A 45 11.87 -5.94 12.99
CA MET A 45 11.42 -6.56 11.72
C MET A 45 9.97 -7.02 11.77
N LEU A 46 9.56 -7.66 12.86
CA LEU A 46 8.16 -8.08 13.03
C LEU A 46 7.22 -6.87 13.07
N THR A 47 7.62 -5.80 13.74
CA THR A 47 6.84 -4.55 13.80
C THR A 47 6.67 -3.94 12.41
N LEU A 48 7.73 -3.88 11.62
CA LEU A 48 7.68 -3.41 10.23
C LEU A 48 6.78 -4.27 9.37
N PHE A 49 6.90 -5.58 9.47
CA PHE A 49 6.04 -6.54 8.76
C PHE A 49 4.55 -6.30 9.07
N VAL A 50 4.20 -6.21 10.36
CA VAL A 50 2.80 -5.98 10.78
C VAL A 50 2.30 -4.61 10.33
N ARG A 51 3.11 -3.56 10.45
CA ARG A 51 2.78 -2.22 9.95
C ARG A 51 2.58 -2.21 8.43
N GLY A 52 3.41 -2.92 7.68
CA GLY A 52 3.25 -3.11 6.24
C GLY A 52 1.95 -3.87 5.91
N MET A 53 1.66 -4.94 6.64
CA MET A 53 0.45 -5.75 6.46
C MET A 53 -0.82 -4.91 6.67
N LEU A 54 -0.89 -4.15 7.75
CA LEU A 54 -2.02 -3.26 8.04
C LEU A 54 -2.15 -2.13 7.01
N CYS A 55 -1.03 -1.56 6.56
CA CYS A 55 -1.01 -0.53 5.53
C CYS A 55 -1.69 -1.01 4.24
N ASN A 56 -1.23 -2.11 3.68
CA ASN A 56 -1.76 -2.58 2.40
C ASN A 56 -3.18 -3.16 2.50
N TRP A 57 -3.56 -3.68 3.67
CA TRP A 57 -4.96 -4.00 3.95
C TRP A 57 -5.85 -2.76 3.83
N MET A 58 -5.45 -1.63 4.44
CA MET A 58 -6.20 -0.37 4.37
C MET A 58 -6.26 0.19 2.95
N VAL A 59 -5.14 0.18 2.21
CA VAL A 59 -5.11 0.58 0.80
C VAL A 59 -6.05 -0.28 -0.03
N SER A 60 -5.99 -1.60 0.13
CA SER A 60 -6.85 -2.54 -0.59
C SER A 60 -8.34 -2.35 -0.24
N ALA A 61 -8.67 -2.08 1.02
CA ALA A 61 -10.03 -1.76 1.44
C ALA A 61 -10.55 -0.47 0.77
N GLY A 62 -9.69 0.55 0.66
CA GLY A 62 -10.01 1.78 -0.07
C GLY A 62 -10.30 1.52 -1.56
N VAL A 63 -9.49 0.69 -2.22
CA VAL A 63 -9.69 0.30 -3.62
C VAL A 63 -11.02 -0.43 -3.80
N VAL A 64 -11.32 -1.42 -2.96
CA VAL A 64 -12.60 -2.15 -3.00
C VAL A 64 -13.77 -1.20 -2.76
N GLY A 65 -13.68 -0.30 -1.78
CA GLY A 65 -14.70 0.71 -1.53
C GLY A 65 -14.93 1.63 -2.72
N ALA A 66 -13.87 2.03 -3.41
CA ALA A 66 -13.97 2.84 -4.63
C ALA A 66 -14.60 2.05 -5.81
N MET A 67 -14.32 0.76 -5.91
CA MET A 67 -14.93 -0.10 -6.94
C MET A 67 -16.46 -0.29 -6.74
N VAL A 68 -16.90 -0.37 -5.50
CA VAL A 68 -18.33 -0.52 -5.15
C VAL A 68 -19.09 0.80 -5.32
N SER A 69 -18.43 1.94 -5.18
CA SER A 69 -19.08 3.25 -5.34
C SER A 69 -19.44 3.56 -6.80
N THR A 70 -20.65 4.06 -7.02
CA THR A 70 -21.16 4.48 -8.33
C THR A 70 -20.94 5.96 -8.62
N THR A 71 -20.58 6.76 -7.63
CA THR A 71 -20.36 8.22 -7.76
C THR A 71 -18.88 8.57 -7.64
N VAL A 72 -18.45 9.63 -8.31
CA VAL A 72 -17.06 10.11 -8.23
C VAL A 72 -16.71 10.55 -6.81
N SER A 73 -17.59 11.28 -6.15
CA SER A 73 -17.37 11.71 -4.75
C SER A 73 -17.26 10.54 -3.79
N GLY A 74 -18.09 9.51 -3.96
CA GLY A 74 -18.02 8.29 -3.17
C GLY A 74 -16.68 7.54 -3.37
N LYS A 75 -16.17 7.46 -4.61
CA LYS A 75 -14.85 6.88 -4.90
C LYS A 75 -13.72 7.65 -4.21
N VAL A 76 -13.79 8.99 -4.28
CA VAL A 76 -12.78 9.85 -3.64
C VAL A 76 -12.77 9.64 -2.13
N ILE A 77 -13.94 9.66 -1.48
CA ILE A 77 -14.05 9.46 -0.03
C ILE A 77 -13.56 8.07 0.37
N ALA A 78 -13.99 7.02 -0.35
CA ALA A 78 -13.60 5.63 -0.08
C ALA A 78 -12.08 5.41 -0.14
N MET A 79 -11.39 6.06 -1.08
CA MET A 79 -9.92 6.01 -1.18
C MET A 79 -9.23 6.91 -0.18
N TRP A 80 -9.73 8.13 0.00
CA TRP A 80 -9.06 9.14 0.81
C TRP A 80 -8.98 8.76 2.29
N MET A 81 -10.06 8.25 2.88
CA MET A 81 -10.11 7.93 4.31
C MET A 81 -9.08 6.87 4.75
N PRO A 82 -9.01 5.67 4.13
CA PRO A 82 -8.01 4.66 4.52
C PRO A 82 -6.59 5.12 4.26
N ILE A 83 -6.35 5.86 3.17
CA ILE A 83 -5.02 6.36 2.82
C ILE A 83 -4.57 7.40 3.85
N MET A 84 -5.41 8.37 4.19
CA MET A 84 -5.09 9.35 5.22
C MET A 84 -4.83 8.68 6.57
N LEU A 85 -5.63 7.67 6.92
CA LEU A 85 -5.48 6.96 8.19
C LEU A 85 -4.16 6.19 8.28
N PHE A 86 -3.74 5.46 7.23
CA PHE A 86 -2.46 4.76 7.29
C PHE A 86 -1.26 5.71 7.37
N PHE A 87 -1.33 6.89 6.70
CA PHE A 87 -0.32 7.93 6.86
C PHE A 87 -0.29 8.48 8.27
N PHE A 88 -1.45 8.77 8.86
CA PHE A 88 -1.56 9.24 10.24
C PHE A 88 -1.01 8.22 11.24
N MET A 89 -1.30 6.93 11.02
CA MET A 89 -0.79 5.81 11.84
C MET A 89 0.69 5.51 11.59
N THR A 90 1.34 6.23 10.66
CA THR A 90 2.73 6.02 10.26
C THR A 90 3.03 4.56 9.84
N PHE A 91 2.08 3.91 9.18
CA PHE A 91 2.26 2.56 8.66
C PHE A 91 3.25 2.54 7.49
N GLU A 92 3.85 1.37 7.24
CA GLU A 92 4.91 1.23 6.25
C GLU A 92 4.37 0.80 4.89
N HIS A 93 4.63 1.61 3.88
CA HIS A 93 4.23 1.34 2.50
C HIS A 93 5.48 1.30 1.61
N SER A 94 5.77 0.14 1.00
CA SER A 94 7.00 -0.06 0.21
C SER A 94 7.17 0.96 -0.93
N ILE A 95 6.09 1.29 -1.63
CA ILE A 95 6.15 2.28 -2.72
C ILE A 95 6.48 3.70 -2.20
N VAL A 96 5.94 4.08 -1.05
CA VAL A 96 6.28 5.36 -0.40
C VAL A 96 7.72 5.35 0.08
N ASN A 97 8.18 4.22 0.60
CA ASN A 97 9.54 4.03 1.07
C ASN A 97 10.56 4.15 -0.07
N MET A 98 10.23 3.70 -1.28
CA MET A 98 11.06 3.88 -2.49
C MET A 98 11.30 5.35 -2.85
N PHE A 99 10.52 6.29 -2.34
CA PHE A 99 10.80 7.71 -2.43
C PHE A 99 11.55 8.22 -1.19
N LEU A 100 11.04 7.87 -0.01
CA LEU A 100 11.46 8.44 1.26
C LEU A 100 12.93 8.14 1.58
N PHE A 101 13.36 6.89 1.43
CA PHE A 101 14.73 6.48 1.81
C PHE A 101 15.81 6.96 0.84
N PRO A 102 15.67 6.84 -0.50
CA PRO A 102 16.61 7.48 -1.41
C PRO A 102 16.72 8.99 -1.20
N SER A 103 15.59 9.68 -0.97
CA SER A 103 15.59 11.10 -0.65
C SER A 103 16.32 11.39 0.67
N GLY A 104 16.05 10.59 1.71
CA GLY A 104 16.71 10.72 3.01
C GLY A 104 18.22 10.53 2.92
N LEU A 105 18.70 9.55 2.15
CA LEU A 105 20.14 9.34 1.90
C LEU A 105 20.79 10.51 1.20
N LEU A 106 20.16 11.03 0.15
CA LEU A 106 20.66 12.19 -0.61
C LEU A 106 20.68 13.48 0.24
N LEU A 107 19.78 13.59 1.21
CA LEU A 107 19.67 14.72 2.12
C LEU A 107 20.48 14.56 3.42
N GLY A 108 21.39 13.58 3.45
CA GLY A 108 22.35 13.39 4.55
C GLY A 108 21.84 12.56 5.73
N GLY A 109 20.82 11.74 5.54
CA GLY A 109 20.35 10.76 6.53
C GLY A 109 21.45 9.76 6.91
N LYS A 110 21.59 9.46 8.21
CA LYS A 110 22.65 8.61 8.75
C LYS A 110 22.27 7.13 8.73
N PHE A 111 22.00 6.60 7.56
CA PHE A 111 21.74 5.19 7.32
C PHE A 111 22.32 4.81 5.95
N THR A 112 22.41 3.53 5.64
CA THR A 112 22.96 3.01 4.39
C THR A 112 21.90 2.40 3.50
N TRP A 113 22.24 2.14 2.23
CA TRP A 113 21.38 1.36 1.33
C TRP A 113 21.08 -0.04 1.85
N PHE A 114 22.06 -0.65 2.56
CA PHE A 114 21.86 -1.94 3.20
C PHE A 114 20.82 -1.85 4.32
N ASP A 115 20.91 -0.82 5.17
CA ASP A 115 19.95 -0.60 6.24
C ASP A 115 18.53 -0.41 5.67
N TYR A 116 18.40 0.38 4.60
CA TYR A 116 17.12 0.57 3.93
C TYR A 116 16.55 -0.75 3.41
N ILE A 117 17.30 -1.48 2.59
CA ILE A 117 16.80 -2.69 1.94
C ILE A 117 16.50 -3.78 2.96
N PHE A 118 17.45 -4.07 3.86
CA PHE A 118 17.34 -5.21 4.77
C PHE A 118 16.46 -4.93 5.99
N TRP A 119 16.62 -3.76 6.63
CA TRP A 119 15.91 -3.43 7.86
C TRP A 119 14.58 -2.72 7.65
N ASN A 120 14.23 -2.33 6.45
CA ASN A 120 12.94 -1.72 6.17
C ASN A 120 12.22 -2.33 4.97
N GLU A 121 12.80 -2.27 3.77
CA GLU A 121 12.06 -2.58 2.54
C GLU A 121 11.61 -4.04 2.48
N ILE A 122 12.48 -5.00 2.77
CA ILE A 122 12.14 -6.44 2.71
C ILE A 122 10.96 -6.77 3.64
N PRO A 123 11.01 -6.49 4.96
CA PRO A 123 9.89 -6.78 5.84
C PRO A 123 8.62 -6.01 5.46
N THR A 124 8.75 -4.78 4.98
CA THR A 124 7.61 -3.97 4.52
C THR A 124 6.94 -4.54 3.28
N VAL A 125 7.71 -4.93 2.26
CA VAL A 125 7.19 -5.56 1.03
C VAL A 125 6.45 -6.84 1.36
N LEU A 126 7.05 -7.71 2.19
CA LEU A 126 6.41 -8.96 2.61
C LEU A 126 5.12 -8.69 3.39
N GLY A 127 5.13 -7.72 4.30
CA GLY A 127 3.94 -7.29 5.02
C GLY A 127 2.86 -6.75 4.09
N ASN A 128 3.21 -5.86 3.17
CA ASN A 128 2.28 -5.30 2.18
C ASN A 128 1.65 -6.42 1.33
N LEU A 129 2.46 -7.38 0.87
CA LEU A 129 1.98 -8.51 0.08
C LEU A 129 0.95 -9.35 0.87
N VAL A 130 1.28 -9.72 2.10
CA VAL A 130 0.37 -10.49 2.97
C VAL A 130 -0.91 -9.70 3.26
N GLY A 131 -0.81 -8.40 3.57
CA GLY A 131 -1.97 -7.55 3.84
C GLY A 131 -2.95 -7.49 2.67
N GLY A 132 -2.46 -7.31 1.47
CA GLY A 132 -3.28 -7.28 0.25
C GLY A 132 -3.87 -8.64 -0.11
N LEU A 133 -3.06 -9.70 -0.11
CA LEU A 133 -3.51 -11.03 -0.52
C LEU A 133 -4.39 -11.70 0.53
N ALA A 134 -3.95 -11.74 1.80
CA ALA A 134 -4.68 -12.50 2.82
C ALA A 134 -5.99 -11.82 3.23
N PHE A 135 -5.95 -10.52 3.54
CA PHE A 135 -7.14 -9.84 4.04
C PHE A 135 -8.13 -9.41 2.96
N THR A 136 -7.65 -9.02 1.80
CA THR A 136 -8.54 -8.56 0.71
C THR A 136 -8.70 -9.60 -0.38
N GLY A 137 -7.62 -10.10 -0.95
CA GLY A 137 -7.67 -11.04 -2.06
C GLY A 137 -8.39 -12.34 -1.74
N LEU A 138 -8.03 -13.01 -0.64
CA LEU A 138 -8.67 -14.26 -0.23
C LEU A 138 -10.14 -14.04 0.20
N THR A 139 -10.46 -12.91 0.85
CA THR A 139 -11.83 -12.59 1.24
C THR A 139 -12.71 -12.40 -0.01
N LEU A 140 -12.24 -11.62 -1.00
CA LEU A 140 -12.96 -11.44 -2.25
C LEU A 140 -13.11 -12.74 -3.03
N TYR A 141 -12.06 -13.56 -3.08
CA TYR A 141 -12.13 -14.88 -3.70
C TYR A 141 -13.18 -15.78 -3.02
N ALA A 142 -13.14 -15.85 -1.70
CA ALA A 142 -14.08 -16.67 -0.94
C ALA A 142 -15.53 -16.24 -1.14
N THR A 143 -15.80 -14.94 -1.13
CA THR A 143 -17.15 -14.39 -1.24
C THR A 143 -17.71 -14.41 -2.67
N HIS A 144 -16.90 -14.17 -3.68
CA HIS A 144 -17.39 -14.03 -5.06
C HIS A 144 -17.22 -15.28 -5.91
N VAL A 145 -16.19 -16.09 -5.66
CA VAL A 145 -15.90 -17.29 -6.47
C VAL A 145 -16.42 -18.54 -5.79
N LYS A 146 -16.15 -18.71 -4.49
CA LYS A 146 -16.46 -19.95 -3.79
C LYS A 146 -17.90 -20.03 -3.32
N THR A 147 -18.53 -18.90 -2.95
CA THR A 147 -19.93 -18.82 -2.47
C THR A 147 -20.87 -18.13 -3.45
N GLY A 148 -20.38 -17.66 -4.59
CA GLY A 148 -21.19 -17.06 -5.63
C GLY A 148 -22.15 -18.08 -6.27
N PRO A 149 -23.30 -17.63 -6.82
CA PRO A 149 -24.27 -18.51 -7.49
C PRO A 149 -23.59 -19.27 -8.64
N SER A 150 -23.83 -20.57 -8.72
CA SER A 150 -23.25 -21.41 -9.78
C SER A 150 -23.72 -20.91 -11.17
N ARG A 151 -22.79 -20.69 -12.07
CA ARG A 151 -23.04 -20.23 -13.45
C ARG A 151 -24.06 -21.13 -14.20
N LYS A 152 -24.14 -22.41 -13.86
CA LYS A 152 -25.10 -23.39 -14.45
C LYS A 152 -26.56 -23.06 -14.15
N THR A 153 -26.89 -22.42 -13.03
CA THR A 153 -28.27 -22.05 -12.68
C THR A 153 -28.77 -20.82 -13.44
N SER A 154 -27.84 -19.91 -13.79
CA SER A 154 -28.17 -18.72 -14.57
C SER A 154 -28.58 -19.07 -16.02
N ASP A 155 -27.84 -19.97 -16.65
CA ASP A 155 -28.10 -20.39 -18.03
C ASP A 155 -29.41 -21.20 -18.16
N ALA A 156 -29.74 -22.03 -17.17
CA ALA A 156 -30.99 -22.77 -17.11
C ALA A 156 -32.21 -21.88 -16.89
N ALA A 157 -32.09 -20.79 -16.13
CA ALA A 157 -33.14 -19.81 -15.92
C ALA A 157 -33.38 -18.95 -17.17
N SER A 158 -32.29 -18.55 -17.86
CA SER A 158 -32.36 -17.80 -19.11
C SER A 158 -33.00 -18.61 -20.25
N SER A 159 -32.68 -19.89 -20.38
CA SER A 159 -33.25 -20.76 -21.41
C SER A 159 -34.77 -21.01 -21.22
N ARG A 160 -35.22 -21.12 -19.97
CA ARG A 160 -36.67 -21.26 -19.64
C ARG A 160 -37.46 -19.98 -19.94
N SER A 161 -36.88 -18.80 -19.64
CA SER A 161 -37.49 -17.50 -19.93
C SER A 161 -37.61 -17.22 -21.46
N GLY A 162 -36.62 -17.68 -22.23
CA GLY A 162 -36.66 -17.56 -23.72
C GLY A 162 -37.71 -18.46 -24.37
N SER A 163 -37.90 -19.68 -23.87
CA SER A 163 -38.88 -20.62 -24.41
C SER A 163 -40.36 -20.21 -24.18
N SER A 164 -40.66 -19.51 -23.09
CA SER A 164 -42.01 -19.04 -22.78
C SER A 164 -42.44 -17.81 -23.62
N ARG A 165 -41.52 -17.07 -24.22
CA ARG A 165 -41.80 -15.90 -25.07
C ARG A 165 -42.04 -16.25 -26.53
N ILE A 166 -41.71 -17.47 -26.96
CA ILE A 166 -41.89 -17.92 -28.34
C ILE A 166 -43.22 -18.68 -28.49
N ALA A 167 -43.85 -19.05 -27.38
CA ALA A 167 -45.11 -19.81 -27.36
C ALA A 167 -46.37 -18.95 -27.12
N ALA A 168 -46.25 -17.63 -27.10
CA ALA A 168 -47.34 -16.65 -27.01
C ALA A 168 -47.33 -15.75 -28.24
#